data_65a620daee07397a6fe4327c7891d398
#
_entry.id   65a620daee07397a6fe4327c7891d398
#
_cell.length_a   1.000
_cell.length_b   1.000
_cell.length_c   1.000
_cell.angle_alpha   90.00
_cell.angle_beta   90.00
_cell.angle_gamma   90.00
#
_symmetry.space_group_name_H-M   'P 1'
#
loop_
_entity.id
_entity.type
_entity.pdbx_description
1 polymer ?
#
loop_
_entity_poly.entity_id
_entity_poly.type
_entity_poly.pdbx_seq_one_letter_code
_entity_poly.pdbx_strand_id
1 'polypeptide(L)'
;MPDRRNVLTPEALAMMDTIARTGSFAAAARELGKVPSALTYSVRQLEDALDVLLFDRSSRQAQLTAAGEEVFEIGEIVAGERGVELA
;
A
#
# COMPACT_ATOMS: atom_id res chain seq x y z
N MET A 1 -15.22 6.84 14.28
CA MET A 1 -13.93 6.73 13.57
C MET A 1 -13.76 5.34 13.02
N PRO A 2 -13.44 5.21 11.76
CA PRO A 2 -13.16 3.87 11.24
C PRO A 2 -11.91 3.31 11.90
N ASP A 3 -11.91 2.02 12.09
CA ASP A 3 -10.75 1.30 12.59
C ASP A 3 -9.64 1.40 11.53
N ARG A 4 -8.43 1.74 11.95
CA ARG A 4 -7.29 1.82 11.04
C ARG A 4 -7.07 0.53 10.26
N ARG A 5 -7.37 -0.60 10.89
CA ARG A 5 -7.22 -1.88 10.23
C ARG A 5 -8.17 -2.08 9.05
N ASN A 6 -9.27 -1.32 9.03
CA ASN A 6 -10.23 -1.43 7.94
C ASN A 6 -9.71 -0.86 6.62
N VAL A 7 -8.68 -0.01 6.67
CA VAL A 7 -8.09 0.52 5.43
C VAL A 7 -7.04 -0.41 4.85
N LEU A 8 -6.59 -1.41 5.63
CA LEU A 8 -5.59 -2.38 5.18
C LEU A 8 -6.29 -3.55 4.49
N THR A 9 -6.93 -3.26 3.38
CA THR A 9 -7.62 -4.27 2.58
C THR A 9 -6.62 -5.06 1.74
N PRO A 10 -7.00 -6.24 1.23
CA PRO A 10 -6.14 -6.96 0.30
C PRO A 10 -5.76 -6.12 -0.92
N GLU A 11 -6.67 -5.26 -1.39
CA GLU A 11 -6.36 -4.36 -2.50
C GLU A 11 -5.30 -3.34 -2.13
N ALA A 12 -5.39 -2.77 -0.91
CA ALA A 12 -4.40 -1.81 -0.45
C ALA A 12 -3.04 -2.46 -0.30
N LEU A 13 -2.99 -3.68 0.23
CA LEU A 13 -1.75 -4.41 0.39
C LEU A 13 -1.13 -4.77 -0.96
N ALA A 14 -1.96 -5.19 -1.91
CA ALA A 14 -1.49 -5.50 -3.26
C ALA A 14 -0.91 -4.25 -3.93
N MET A 15 -1.56 -3.11 -3.72
CA MET A 15 -1.08 -1.84 -4.23
C MET A 15 0.28 -1.48 -3.65
N MET A 16 0.43 -1.58 -2.33
CA MET A 16 1.69 -1.31 -1.66
C MET A 16 2.80 -2.25 -2.15
N ASP A 17 2.48 -3.52 -2.23
CA ASP A 17 3.44 -4.53 -2.70
C ASP A 17 3.90 -4.23 -4.13
N THR A 18 2.97 -3.91 -5.01
CA THR A 18 3.29 -3.63 -6.41
C THR A 18 4.17 -2.40 -6.54
N ILE A 19 3.87 -1.34 -5.79
CA ILE A 19 4.70 -0.14 -5.82
C ILE A 19 6.10 -0.43 -5.28
N ALA A 20 6.18 -1.15 -4.17
CA ALA A 20 7.47 -1.47 -3.56
C ALA A 20 8.31 -2.36 -4.47
N ARG A 21 7.68 -3.34 -5.10
CA ARG A 21 8.36 -4.29 -5.97
C ARG A 21 8.85 -3.63 -7.25
N THR A 22 8.02 -2.79 -7.86
CA THR A 22 8.39 -2.13 -9.11
C THR A 22 9.26 -0.90 -8.88
N GLY A 23 9.17 -0.29 -7.71
CA GLY A 23 9.89 0.93 -7.39
C GLY A 23 9.35 2.16 -8.11
N SER A 24 8.17 2.06 -8.71
CA SER A 24 7.62 3.13 -9.53
C SER A 24 6.10 3.14 -9.46
N PHE A 25 5.54 4.30 -9.17
CA PHE A 25 4.08 4.47 -9.19
C PHE A 25 3.53 4.25 -10.60
N ALA A 26 4.25 4.71 -11.62
CA ALA A 26 3.80 4.54 -12.99
C ALA A 26 3.78 3.08 -13.40
N ALA A 27 4.84 2.34 -13.06
CA ALA A 27 4.90 0.92 -13.38
C ALA A 27 3.86 0.13 -12.62
N ALA A 28 3.67 0.46 -11.33
CA ALA A 28 2.67 -0.20 -10.51
C ALA A 28 1.27 0.04 -11.04
N ALA A 29 0.98 1.27 -11.44
CA ALA A 29 -0.32 1.61 -12.00
C ALA A 29 -0.59 0.79 -13.26
N ARG A 30 0.43 0.62 -14.09
CA ARG A 30 0.31 -0.16 -15.30
C ARG A 30 -0.02 -1.63 -14.99
N GLU A 31 0.68 -2.20 -14.02
CA GLU A 31 0.41 -3.58 -13.60
C GLU A 31 -1.00 -3.73 -13.04
N LEU A 32 -1.46 -2.72 -12.31
CA LEU A 32 -2.77 -2.77 -11.65
C LEU A 32 -3.90 -2.34 -12.58
N GLY A 33 -3.59 -1.92 -13.79
CA GLY A 33 -4.60 -1.47 -14.74
C GLY A 33 -5.24 -0.15 -14.34
N LYS A 34 -4.47 0.72 -13.69
CA LYS A 34 -4.95 2.03 -13.22
C LYS A 34 -4.11 3.14 -13.81
N VAL A 35 -4.65 4.35 -13.82
CA VAL A 35 -3.85 5.51 -14.17
C VAL A 35 -3.01 5.92 -12.96
N PRO A 36 -1.79 6.47 -13.18
CA PRO A 36 -0.91 6.81 -12.05
C PRO A 36 -1.52 7.78 -11.04
N SER A 37 -2.32 8.74 -11.50
CA SER A 37 -2.95 9.69 -10.60
C SER A 37 -3.94 9.03 -9.66
N ALA A 38 -4.65 8.01 -10.14
CA ALA A 38 -5.58 7.25 -9.30
C ALA A 38 -4.82 6.48 -8.23
N LEU A 39 -3.69 5.89 -8.60
CA LEU A 39 -2.86 5.15 -7.65
C LEU A 39 -2.29 6.09 -6.59
N THR A 40 -1.78 7.24 -7.00
CA THR A 40 -1.26 8.24 -6.07
C THR A 40 -2.34 8.70 -5.11
N TYR A 41 -3.54 8.92 -5.61
CA TYR A 41 -4.67 9.31 -4.77
C TYR A 41 -4.99 8.25 -3.73
N SER A 42 -5.05 6.99 -4.15
CA SER A 42 -5.34 5.88 -3.25
C SER A 42 -4.29 5.76 -2.15
N VAL A 43 -3.01 5.92 -2.51
CA VAL A 43 -1.93 5.87 -1.53
C VAL A 43 -2.05 7.02 -0.54
N ARG A 44 -2.35 8.22 -1.03
CA ARG A 44 -2.51 9.38 -0.15
C ARG A 44 -3.67 9.20 0.82
N GLN A 45 -4.76 8.63 0.35
CA GLN A 45 -5.89 8.35 1.24
C GLN A 45 -5.49 7.38 2.33
N LEU A 46 -4.73 6.37 1.98
CA LEU A 46 -4.24 5.40 2.95
C LEU A 46 -3.29 6.05 3.94
N GLU A 47 -2.38 6.88 3.46
CA GLU A 47 -1.46 7.62 4.32
C GLU A 47 -2.19 8.54 5.28
N ASP A 48 -3.22 9.23 4.79
CA ASP A 48 -4.02 10.12 5.63
C ASP A 48 -4.79 9.34 6.68
N ALA A 49 -5.36 8.21 6.30
CA ALA A 49 -6.12 7.38 7.23
C ALA A 49 -5.24 6.82 8.35
N LEU A 50 -4.00 6.48 8.02
CA LEU A 50 -3.05 5.91 8.98
C LEU A 50 -2.18 6.97 9.66
N ASP A 51 -2.23 8.21 9.13
CA ASP A 51 -1.46 9.34 9.65
C ASP A 51 0.05 9.07 9.63
N VAL A 52 0.51 8.39 8.59
CA VAL A 52 1.94 8.14 8.37
C VAL A 52 2.23 8.16 6.87
N LEU A 53 3.47 8.45 6.51
CA LEU A 53 3.91 8.32 5.13
C LEU A 53 4.33 6.88 4.88
N LEU A 54 3.79 6.29 3.84
CA LEU A 54 4.07 4.90 3.49
C LEU A 54 5.22 4.77 2.52
N PHE A 55 5.43 5.78 1.66
CA PHE A 55 6.45 5.74 0.63
C PHE A 55 7.31 6.98 0.67
N ASP A 56 8.61 6.76 0.52
CA ASP A 56 9.60 7.82 0.37
C ASP A 56 9.74 8.07 -1.12
N ARG A 57 9.45 9.30 -1.55
CA ARG A 57 9.51 9.71 -2.95
C ARG A 57 10.67 10.65 -3.23
N SER A 58 11.56 10.80 -2.26
CA SER A 58 12.71 11.70 -2.42
C SER A 58 13.80 11.10 -3.29
N SER A 59 13.79 9.78 -3.48
CA SER A 59 14.74 9.10 -4.34
C SER A 59 14.08 8.79 -5.69
N ARG A 60 14.88 8.29 -6.64
CA ARG A 60 14.37 7.92 -7.95
C ARG A 60 13.34 6.82 -7.89
N GLN A 61 13.50 5.92 -6.94
CA GLN A 61 12.58 4.81 -6.77
C GLN A 61 11.70 5.04 -5.57
N ALA A 62 10.44 4.69 -5.70
CA ALA A 62 9.52 4.71 -4.58
C ALA A 62 9.87 3.56 -3.64
N GLN A 63 10.14 3.88 -2.39
CA GLN A 63 10.51 2.89 -1.39
C GLN A 63 9.62 3.04 -0.18
N LEU A 64 9.29 1.91 0.45
CA LEU A 64 8.54 1.95 1.69
C LEU A 64 9.36 2.68 2.76
N THR A 65 8.70 3.55 3.51
CA THR A 65 9.29 4.13 4.70
C THR A 65 9.33 3.05 5.79
N ALA A 66 10.02 3.33 6.90
CA ALA A 66 10.00 2.42 8.04
C ALA A 66 8.56 2.19 8.51
N ALA A 67 7.76 3.26 8.57
CA ALA A 67 6.35 3.15 8.93
C ALA A 67 5.58 2.32 7.88
N GLY A 68 5.90 2.52 6.61
CA GLY A 68 5.28 1.75 5.53
C GLY A 68 5.57 0.26 5.63
N GLU A 69 6.80 -0.08 5.97
CA GLU A 69 7.17 -1.48 6.17
C GLU A 69 6.41 -2.11 7.33
N GLU A 70 6.29 -1.38 8.42
CA GLU A 70 5.52 -1.87 9.58
C GLU A 70 4.05 -2.06 9.22
N VAL A 71 3.46 -1.10 8.53
CA VAL A 71 2.06 -1.17 8.13
C VAL A 71 1.84 -2.35 7.19
N PHE A 72 2.74 -2.54 6.24
CA PHE A 72 2.63 -3.65 5.29
C PHE A 72 2.73 -4.99 6.02
N GLU A 73 3.66 -5.11 6.95
CA GLU A 73 3.84 -6.33 7.73
C GLU A 73 2.61 -6.63 8.57
N ILE A 74 2.08 -5.62 9.26
CA ILE A 74 0.85 -5.77 10.05
C ILE A 74 -0.31 -6.17 9.14
N GLY A 75 -0.40 -5.53 7.98
CA GLY A 75 -1.46 -5.83 7.02
C GLY A 75 -1.39 -7.25 6.52
N GLU A 76 -0.18 -7.77 6.28
CA GLU A 76 0.00 -9.16 5.87
C GLU A 76 -0.44 -10.13 6.95
N ILE A 77 -0.15 -9.81 8.20
CA ILE A 77 -0.58 -10.64 9.33
C ILE A 77 -2.10 -10.67 9.40
N VAL A 78 -2.74 -9.51 9.32
CA VAL A 78 -4.20 -9.43 9.36
C VAL A 78 -4.82 -10.15 8.16
N ALA A 79 -4.26 -9.92 6.98
CA ALA A 79 -4.74 -10.59 5.77
C ALA A 79 -4.51 -12.08 5.86
N GLY A 80 -3.40 -12.50 6.47
CA GLY A 80 -3.10 -13.90 6.69
C GLY A 80 -4.11 -14.60 7.58
N GLU A 81 -4.56 -13.91 8.62
CA GLU A 81 -5.59 -14.45 9.52
C GLU A 81 -6.91 -14.63 8.78
N ARG A 82 -7.21 -13.69 7.87
CA ARG A 82 -8.40 -13.81 7.03
C ARG A 82 -8.12 -14.67 5.81
N GLY A 83 -6.88 -14.62 5.36
CA GLY A 83 -6.46 -15.22 4.11
C GLY A 83 -6.49 -16.72 4.10
N VAL A 84 -6.55 -17.33 5.28
CA VAL A 84 -6.79 -18.77 5.38
C VAL A 84 -8.04 -19.13 4.60
N GLU A 85 -8.99 -18.23 4.58
CA GLU A 85 -10.24 -18.42 3.86
C GLU A 85 -10.07 -18.25 2.36
N LEU A 86 -9.06 -17.51 1.96
CA LEU A 86 -8.80 -17.23 0.57
C LEU A 86 -7.85 -18.24 -0.07
N ALA A 87 -7.17 -18.98 0.75
CA ALA A 87 -6.27 -20.03 0.29
C ALA A 87 -7.01 -21.31 -0.16
#